data_62104b5f29bf59b3ca2faeaa4b868b4f
#
_entry.id   62104b5f29bf59b3ca2faeaa4b868b4f
#
_cell.length_a   1.000
_cell.length_b   1.000
_cell.length_c   1.000
_cell.angle_alpha   90.00
_cell.angle_beta   90.00
_cell.angle_gamma   90.00
#
_symmetry.space_group_name_H-M   'P 1'
#
loop_
_entity.id
_entity.type
_entity.pdbx_description
1 polymer ?
#
loop_
_entity_poly.entity_id
_entity_poly.type
_entity_poly.pdbx_seq_one_letter_code
_entity_poly.pdbx_strand_id
1 'polypeptide(L)'
;MAIEQKYNEQNIEDYYVEKEPFYVPTSDEIDIFESAYRQRVPILLKGPTGTGKTRFVEHMAWRLSEGLTARNPGDAAENGAGEKLPLITVACHEDLTASDLVGRYLLDADGTRWIDGPLTRAVKAGGICYLDEIVEARKDTTVIIHPLTDHRRSLTIDKLGSTIEAADGFLLVVSYNPGYQNALKDLKHSTRQRFVALEFDFPEEEREAQIIAHESGCDSDTAERLARLGLKIRNLREHGLEEGASTRMLIYAGRLIKEGVSQRR
;
A
#
# COMPACT_ATOMS: atom_id res chain seq x y z
N MET A 1 6.41 5.91 -40.09
CA MET A 1 5.47 6.40 -39.06
C MET A 1 6.10 6.08 -37.72
N ALA A 2 6.78 7.04 -37.11
CA ALA A 2 7.37 6.90 -35.80
C ALA A 2 6.22 6.94 -34.77
N ILE A 3 6.14 5.90 -33.95
CA ILE A 3 5.24 5.87 -32.80
C ILE A 3 5.85 6.84 -31.79
N GLU A 4 5.37 8.08 -31.76
CA GLU A 4 5.54 8.98 -30.62
C GLU A 4 4.82 8.33 -29.43
N GLN A 5 5.50 7.48 -28.69
CA GLN A 5 5.13 7.19 -27.32
C GLN A 5 5.39 8.47 -26.52
N LYS A 6 4.41 9.36 -26.45
CA LYS A 6 4.35 10.36 -25.41
C LYS A 6 4.38 9.61 -24.08
N TYR A 7 5.52 9.62 -23.40
CA TYR A 7 5.57 9.27 -21.98
C TYR A 7 4.73 10.34 -21.27
N ASN A 8 3.47 10.02 -21.00
CA ASN A 8 2.61 10.83 -20.16
C ASN A 8 3.30 10.89 -18.78
N GLU A 9 3.73 12.08 -18.39
CA GLU A 9 3.97 12.32 -16.96
C GLU A 9 2.63 12.06 -16.28
N GLN A 10 2.58 11.02 -15.45
CA GLN A 10 1.38 10.73 -14.65
C GLN A 10 1.15 11.94 -13.76
N ASN A 11 0.00 12.60 -13.92
CA ASN A 11 -0.40 13.69 -13.06
C ASN A 11 -0.62 13.16 -11.63
N ILE A 12 -0.39 14.00 -10.64
CA ILE A 12 -0.61 13.63 -9.25
C ILE A 12 -2.07 13.21 -9.00
N GLU A 13 -2.98 13.72 -9.77
CA GLU A 13 -4.41 13.40 -9.77
C GLU A 13 -4.70 11.93 -10.08
N ASP A 14 -3.85 11.27 -10.89
CA ASP A 14 -3.97 9.84 -11.22
C ASP A 14 -3.81 8.94 -9.98
N TYR A 15 -3.31 9.51 -8.87
CA TYR A 15 -3.05 8.79 -7.62
C TYR A 15 -4.12 9.04 -6.54
N TYR A 16 -5.19 9.76 -6.83
CA TYR A 16 -6.27 9.96 -5.87
C TYR A 16 -7.20 8.75 -5.80
N VAL A 17 -7.55 8.36 -4.59
CA VAL A 17 -8.57 7.34 -4.35
C VAL A 17 -9.94 8.00 -4.43
N GLU A 18 -10.63 7.81 -5.57
CA GLU A 18 -11.86 8.51 -5.91
C GLU A 18 -13.10 8.03 -5.12
N LYS A 19 -13.11 6.74 -4.75
CA LYS A 19 -14.26 6.10 -4.09
C LYS A 19 -13.79 5.43 -2.82
N GLU A 20 -14.68 5.43 -1.82
CA GLU A 20 -14.43 4.69 -0.59
C GLU A 20 -14.15 3.21 -0.87
N PRO A 21 -12.94 2.72 -0.58
CA PRO A 21 -12.67 1.29 -0.65
C PRO A 21 -13.40 0.57 0.48
N PHE A 22 -14.10 -0.51 0.15
CA PHE A 22 -14.74 -1.32 1.19
C PHE A 22 -13.66 -1.94 2.10
N TYR A 23 -13.73 -1.59 3.36
CA TYR A 23 -12.81 -2.10 4.39
C TYR A 23 -13.59 -2.38 5.68
N VAL A 24 -13.35 -3.54 6.28
CA VAL A 24 -13.93 -3.94 7.56
C VAL A 24 -12.81 -3.93 8.60
N PRO A 25 -12.83 -3.02 9.57
CA PRO A 25 -11.81 -2.94 10.61
C PRO A 25 -11.78 -4.22 11.46
N THR A 26 -10.59 -4.67 11.79
CA THR A 26 -10.38 -5.86 12.64
C THR A 26 -10.05 -5.49 14.09
N SER A 27 -9.44 -4.32 14.30
CA SER A 27 -9.03 -3.81 15.61
C SER A 27 -9.04 -2.28 15.61
N ASP A 28 -8.03 -1.66 16.18
CA ASP A 28 -7.81 -0.21 16.32
C ASP A 28 -6.85 0.38 15.27
N GLU A 29 -6.59 -0.38 14.20
CA GLU A 29 -5.63 -0.02 13.16
C GLU A 29 -5.94 1.33 12.50
N ILE A 30 -7.22 1.72 12.38
CA ILE A 30 -7.62 3.03 11.85
C ILE A 30 -7.15 4.15 12.75
N ASP A 31 -7.44 4.06 14.08
CA ASP A 31 -7.10 5.10 15.05
C ASP A 31 -5.59 5.27 15.19
N ILE A 32 -4.86 4.15 15.16
CA ILE A 32 -3.39 4.16 15.21
C ILE A 32 -2.83 4.81 13.94
N PHE A 33 -3.35 4.46 12.77
CA PHE A 33 -2.90 5.05 11.50
C PHE A 33 -3.14 6.56 11.46
N GLU A 34 -4.34 7.03 11.84
CA GLU A 34 -4.65 8.46 11.90
C GLU A 34 -3.74 9.21 12.89
N SER A 35 -3.46 8.58 14.04
CA SER A 35 -2.55 9.15 15.05
C SER A 35 -1.12 9.23 14.53
N ALA A 36 -0.62 8.19 13.87
CA ALA A 36 0.70 8.17 13.26
C ALA A 36 0.80 9.21 12.13
N TYR A 37 -0.25 9.35 11.29
CA TYR A 37 -0.31 10.38 10.25
C TYR A 37 -0.21 11.78 10.84
N ARG A 38 -1.01 12.10 11.86
CA ARG A 38 -0.97 13.42 12.55
C ARG A 38 0.40 13.73 13.17
N GLN A 39 1.09 12.69 13.67
CA GLN A 39 2.42 12.82 14.27
C GLN A 39 3.54 12.66 13.26
N ARG A 40 3.21 12.42 11.97
CA ARG A 40 4.18 12.22 10.87
C ARG A 40 5.15 11.06 11.15
N VAL A 41 4.67 10.02 11.82
CA VAL A 41 5.45 8.81 12.13
C VAL A 41 5.18 7.76 11.06
N PRO A 42 6.23 7.18 10.43
CA PRO A 42 6.05 6.18 9.38
C PRO A 42 5.44 4.88 9.93
N ILE A 43 4.74 4.16 9.06
CA ILE A 43 3.97 2.97 9.45
C ILE A 43 4.51 1.73 8.76
N LEU A 44 4.58 0.64 9.52
CA LEU A 44 4.94 -0.69 9.06
C LEU A 44 3.74 -1.63 9.20
N LEU A 45 3.24 -2.13 8.07
CA LEU A 45 2.17 -3.13 8.03
C LEU A 45 2.80 -4.53 7.96
N LYS A 46 2.59 -5.34 8.98
CA LYS A 46 3.15 -6.68 9.10
C LYS A 46 2.03 -7.71 9.08
N GLY A 47 2.16 -8.75 8.27
CA GLY A 47 1.18 -9.83 8.23
C GLY A 47 1.19 -10.63 6.95
N PRO A 48 0.47 -11.76 6.90
CA PRO A 48 0.41 -12.64 5.74
C PRO A 48 -0.08 -11.95 4.47
N THR A 49 0.24 -12.52 3.32
CA THR A 49 -0.29 -12.05 2.03
C THR A 49 -1.81 -12.27 1.97
N GLY A 50 -2.53 -11.27 1.44
CA GLY A 50 -3.98 -11.35 1.24
C GLY A 50 -4.83 -11.08 2.48
N THR A 51 -4.26 -10.51 3.55
CA THR A 51 -4.97 -10.05 4.76
C THR A 51 -5.56 -8.64 4.64
N GLY A 52 -5.47 -8.01 3.46
CA GLY A 52 -6.09 -6.69 3.23
C GLY A 52 -5.20 -5.48 3.47
N LYS A 53 -3.87 -5.62 3.68
CA LYS A 53 -2.95 -4.49 3.92
C LYS A 53 -3.07 -3.36 2.89
N THR A 54 -3.02 -3.71 1.60
CA THR A 54 -3.13 -2.72 0.50
C THR A 54 -4.51 -2.05 0.51
N ARG A 55 -5.59 -2.82 0.71
CA ARG A 55 -6.95 -2.29 0.82
C ARG A 55 -7.10 -1.32 1.99
N PHE A 56 -6.46 -1.62 3.12
CA PHE A 56 -6.41 -0.74 4.27
C PHE A 56 -5.73 0.59 3.95
N VAL A 57 -4.58 0.58 3.27
CA VAL A 57 -3.89 1.81 2.88
C VAL A 57 -4.74 2.65 1.91
N GLU A 58 -5.41 2.01 0.95
CA GLU A 58 -6.35 2.67 0.05
C GLU A 58 -7.50 3.33 0.82
N HIS A 59 -8.11 2.59 1.77
CA HIS A 59 -9.17 3.13 2.64
C HIS A 59 -8.69 4.32 3.46
N MET A 60 -7.49 4.25 4.04
CA MET A 60 -6.93 5.33 4.84
C MET A 60 -6.59 6.56 3.99
N ALA A 61 -6.09 6.39 2.77
CA ALA A 61 -5.84 7.49 1.85
C ALA A 61 -7.14 8.24 1.49
N TRP A 62 -8.21 7.49 1.19
CA TRP A 62 -9.53 8.07 0.96
C TRP A 62 -10.06 8.78 2.22
N ARG A 63 -10.05 8.11 3.37
CA ARG A 63 -10.56 8.63 4.64
C ARG A 63 -9.85 9.90 5.12
N LEU A 64 -8.52 9.96 4.98
CA LEU A 64 -7.75 11.15 5.32
C LEU A 64 -8.03 12.31 4.35
N SER A 65 -8.21 12.03 3.06
CA SER A 65 -8.61 13.03 2.06
C SER A 65 -9.96 13.67 2.41
N GLU A 66 -10.96 12.88 2.78
CA GLU A 66 -12.27 13.39 3.22
C GLU A 66 -12.15 14.22 4.50
N GLY A 67 -11.31 13.81 5.43
CA GLY A 67 -11.03 14.57 6.66
C GLY A 67 -10.32 15.91 6.41
N LEU A 68 -9.45 16.01 5.42
CA LEU A 68 -8.80 17.25 5.00
C LEU A 68 -9.81 18.19 4.34
N THR A 69 -10.62 17.68 3.41
CA THR A 69 -11.70 18.44 2.74
C THR A 69 -12.70 19.00 3.75
N ALA A 70 -13.07 18.23 4.76
CA ALA A 70 -14.00 18.67 5.80
C ALA A 70 -13.44 19.77 6.71
N ARG A 71 -12.10 19.83 6.89
CA ARG A 71 -11.46 20.88 7.71
C ARG A 71 -11.28 22.21 6.99
N ASN A 72 -11.16 22.19 5.66
CA ASN A 72 -10.95 23.35 4.81
C ASN A 72 -12.07 23.51 3.77
N PRO A 73 -13.35 23.70 4.17
CA PRO A 73 -14.44 23.79 3.17
C PRO A 73 -14.34 25.00 2.24
N GLY A 74 -13.60 26.05 2.63
CA GLY A 74 -13.39 27.25 1.84
C GLY A 74 -12.46 27.04 0.66
N ASP A 75 -11.40 26.27 0.83
CA ASP A 75 -10.41 25.99 -0.23
C ASP A 75 -11.00 25.05 -1.30
N ALA A 76 -11.92 24.16 -0.90
CA ALA A 76 -12.64 23.29 -1.81
C ALA A 76 -13.59 24.06 -2.77
N ALA A 77 -14.08 25.22 -2.36
CA ALA A 77 -15.04 26.02 -3.15
C ALA A 77 -14.35 26.89 -4.22
N GLU A 78 -13.10 27.31 -3.99
CA GLU A 78 -12.40 28.20 -4.94
C GLU A 78 -11.59 27.46 -6.01
N ASN A 79 -11.09 26.24 -5.73
CA ASN A 79 -10.22 25.48 -6.63
C ASN A 79 -10.82 24.15 -7.15
N GLY A 80 -12.05 23.81 -6.80
CA GLY A 80 -12.77 22.64 -7.32
C GLY A 80 -12.24 21.26 -6.86
N ALA A 81 -11.18 21.22 -6.09
CA ALA A 81 -10.65 20.00 -5.48
C ALA A 81 -10.23 20.33 -4.05
N GLY A 82 -10.96 19.83 -3.05
CA GLY A 82 -10.43 19.75 -1.69
C GLY A 82 -9.06 19.08 -1.74
N GLU A 83 -8.16 19.40 -0.79
CA GLU A 83 -6.82 18.80 -0.70
C GLU A 83 -6.93 17.27 -0.61
N LYS A 84 -6.93 16.60 -1.77
CA LYS A 84 -6.92 15.14 -1.82
C LYS A 84 -5.50 14.65 -1.56
N LEU A 85 -5.39 13.60 -0.77
CA LEU A 85 -4.13 12.98 -0.43
C LEU A 85 -3.77 11.91 -1.49
N PRO A 86 -2.72 12.10 -2.30
CA PRO A 86 -2.35 11.10 -3.28
C PRO A 86 -1.76 9.86 -2.61
N LEU A 87 -2.16 8.67 -3.10
CA LEU A 87 -1.60 7.39 -2.71
C LEU A 87 -0.71 6.85 -3.84
N ILE A 88 0.59 6.87 -3.62
CA ILE A 88 1.56 6.32 -4.57
C ILE A 88 2.03 4.97 -4.06
N THR A 89 1.57 3.90 -4.71
CA THR A 89 1.90 2.51 -4.36
C THR A 89 3.03 1.99 -5.25
N VAL A 90 4.02 1.35 -4.64
CA VAL A 90 5.12 0.69 -5.33
C VAL A 90 5.21 -0.76 -4.84
N ALA A 91 5.04 -1.71 -5.75
CA ALA A 91 5.33 -3.11 -5.48
C ALA A 91 6.85 -3.31 -5.50
N CYS A 92 7.43 -3.69 -4.37
CA CYS A 92 8.85 -3.93 -4.27
C CYS A 92 9.20 -5.34 -4.78
N HIS A 93 10.33 -5.45 -5.48
CA HIS A 93 10.84 -6.71 -6.02
C HIS A 93 12.38 -6.64 -6.10
N GLU A 94 13.03 -7.76 -6.38
CA GLU A 94 14.49 -7.90 -6.35
C GLU A 94 15.24 -6.98 -7.32
N ASP A 95 14.62 -6.59 -8.42
CA ASP A 95 15.20 -5.68 -9.41
C ASP A 95 14.97 -4.21 -9.11
N LEU A 96 14.11 -3.89 -8.13
CA LEU A 96 13.82 -2.50 -7.76
C LEU A 96 15.05 -1.85 -7.14
N THR A 97 15.52 -0.78 -7.77
CA THR A 97 16.67 0.00 -7.31
C THR A 97 16.25 1.30 -6.63
N ALA A 98 17.14 1.89 -5.84
CA ALA A 98 16.95 3.22 -5.28
C ALA A 98 16.65 4.27 -6.36
N SER A 99 17.28 4.14 -7.54
CA SER A 99 17.04 5.04 -8.68
C SER A 99 15.62 4.95 -9.24
N ASP A 100 14.99 3.77 -9.19
CA ASP A 100 13.61 3.62 -9.67
C ASP A 100 12.64 4.33 -8.72
N LEU A 101 12.93 4.36 -7.42
CA LEU A 101 12.14 5.10 -6.44
C LEU A 101 12.36 6.60 -6.51
N VAL A 102 13.61 7.04 -6.65
CA VAL A 102 13.96 8.46 -6.57
C VAL A 102 13.77 9.17 -7.90
N GLY A 103 14.23 8.57 -8.99
CA GLY A 103 14.13 9.15 -10.32
C GLY A 103 15.34 8.88 -11.18
N ARG A 104 15.20 9.23 -12.46
CA ARG A 104 16.22 8.96 -13.48
C ARG A 104 16.24 10.04 -14.55
N TYR A 105 17.37 10.15 -15.22
CA TYR A 105 17.45 10.90 -16.45
C TYR A 105 16.84 10.10 -17.61
N LEU A 106 16.00 10.75 -18.38
CA LEU A 106 15.50 10.25 -19.66
C LEU A 106 16.18 11.05 -20.76
N LEU A 107 16.70 10.34 -21.76
CA LEU A 107 17.23 10.92 -23.00
C LEU A 107 16.13 10.79 -24.07
N ASP A 108 15.69 11.92 -24.61
CA ASP A 108 14.76 11.97 -25.72
C ASP A 108 15.30 12.85 -26.88
N ALA A 109 14.50 13.10 -27.89
CA ALA A 109 14.92 13.87 -29.07
C ALA A 109 15.26 15.34 -28.74
N ASP A 110 14.71 15.87 -27.64
CA ASP A 110 14.89 17.26 -27.20
C ASP A 110 16.04 17.40 -26.18
N GLY A 111 16.64 16.30 -25.77
CA GLY A 111 17.78 16.27 -24.84
C GLY A 111 17.60 15.37 -23.63
N THR A 112 18.34 15.65 -22.56
CA THR A 112 18.28 14.89 -21.33
C THR A 112 17.43 15.62 -20.30
N ARG A 113 16.37 14.97 -19.81
CA ARG A 113 15.51 15.51 -18.74
C ARG A 113 15.47 14.57 -17.54
N TRP A 114 15.30 15.14 -16.36
CA TRP A 114 15.07 14.39 -15.13
C TRP A 114 13.59 14.02 -15.01
N ILE A 115 13.32 12.78 -14.58
CA ILE A 115 11.96 12.32 -14.24
C ILE A 115 11.98 11.84 -12.80
N ASP A 116 11.11 12.44 -11.98
CA ASP A 116 10.92 12.04 -10.60
C ASP A 116 10.35 10.62 -10.50
N GLY A 117 10.96 9.81 -9.63
CA GLY A 117 10.42 8.50 -9.28
C GLY A 117 9.22 8.61 -8.32
N PRO A 118 8.55 7.48 -8.04
CA PRO A 118 7.34 7.46 -7.22
C PRO A 118 7.56 8.00 -5.81
N LEU A 119 8.67 7.68 -5.16
CA LEU A 119 8.99 8.20 -3.83
C LEU A 119 9.19 9.72 -3.85
N THR A 120 9.93 10.24 -4.82
CA THR A 120 10.15 11.69 -4.96
C THR A 120 8.84 12.43 -5.21
N ARG A 121 7.95 11.88 -6.04
CA ARG A 121 6.62 12.45 -6.28
C ARG A 121 5.79 12.51 -5.00
N ALA A 122 5.75 11.41 -4.23
CA ALA A 122 5.04 11.39 -2.95
C ALA A 122 5.59 12.41 -1.95
N VAL A 123 6.93 12.50 -1.84
CA VAL A 123 7.61 13.44 -0.95
C VAL A 123 7.29 14.89 -1.31
N LYS A 124 7.30 15.23 -2.60
CA LYS A 124 6.99 16.58 -3.10
C LYS A 124 5.51 16.94 -2.97
N ALA A 125 4.63 15.99 -3.23
CA ALA A 125 3.18 16.22 -3.21
C ALA A 125 2.55 16.14 -1.82
N GLY A 126 3.29 15.70 -0.80
CA GLY A 126 2.72 15.51 0.54
C GLY A 126 1.75 14.32 0.63
N GLY A 127 1.93 13.29 -0.20
CA GLY A 127 1.06 12.12 -0.26
C GLY A 127 1.53 10.93 0.56
N ILE A 128 0.75 9.87 0.55
CA ILE A 128 1.14 8.56 1.09
C ILE A 128 2.01 7.83 0.07
N CYS A 129 3.23 7.47 0.45
CA CYS A 129 4.06 6.53 -0.31
C CYS A 129 3.95 5.15 0.33
N TYR A 130 3.34 4.21 -0.37
CA TYR A 130 3.19 2.84 0.09
C TYR A 130 4.15 1.91 -0.66
N LEU A 131 5.16 1.40 0.05
CA LEU A 131 6.12 0.42 -0.46
C LEU A 131 5.66 -0.98 -0.04
N ASP A 132 5.02 -1.70 -0.95
CA ASP A 132 4.51 -3.04 -0.68
C ASP A 132 5.62 -4.07 -0.80
N GLU A 133 5.73 -4.96 0.20
CA GLU A 133 6.75 -6.01 0.31
C GLU A 133 8.19 -5.48 0.28
N ILE A 134 8.48 -4.44 1.09
CA ILE A 134 9.77 -3.73 1.12
C ILE A 134 10.99 -4.65 1.29
N VAL A 135 10.84 -5.79 1.92
CA VAL A 135 11.91 -6.77 2.15
C VAL A 135 12.32 -7.51 0.88
N GLU A 136 11.49 -7.50 -0.18
CA GLU A 136 11.84 -8.04 -1.49
C GLU A 136 12.73 -7.08 -2.28
N ALA A 137 12.75 -5.80 -1.92
CA ALA A 137 13.60 -4.82 -2.56
C ALA A 137 15.08 -5.00 -2.20
N ARG A 138 15.94 -4.43 -3.00
CA ARG A 138 17.39 -4.38 -2.75
C ARG A 138 17.70 -3.59 -1.47
N LYS A 139 18.83 -3.90 -0.86
CA LYS A 139 19.29 -3.22 0.38
C LYS A 139 19.50 -1.72 0.20
N ASP A 140 19.92 -1.26 -0.98
CA ASP A 140 20.07 0.16 -1.29
C ASP A 140 18.73 0.92 -1.22
N THR A 141 17.63 0.29 -1.63
CA THR A 141 16.27 0.82 -1.51
C THR A 141 15.90 1.10 -0.05
N THR A 142 16.23 0.20 0.86
CA THR A 142 15.92 0.42 2.29
C THR A 142 16.77 1.53 2.92
N VAL A 143 17.97 1.80 2.43
CA VAL A 143 18.82 2.89 2.94
C VAL A 143 18.28 4.25 2.56
N ILE A 144 17.74 4.40 1.35
CA ILE A 144 17.29 5.70 0.85
C ILE A 144 16.06 6.24 1.59
N ILE A 145 15.26 5.37 2.19
CA ILE A 145 14.08 5.78 2.97
C ILE A 145 14.42 6.19 4.41
N HIS A 146 15.61 5.88 4.93
CA HIS A 146 15.95 6.15 6.34
C HIS A 146 15.82 7.62 6.74
N PRO A 147 16.29 8.62 5.95
CA PRO A 147 16.12 10.02 6.32
C PRO A 147 14.67 10.50 6.30
N LEU A 148 13.77 9.78 5.61
CA LEU A 148 12.34 10.05 5.63
C LEU A 148 11.64 9.46 6.86
N THR A 149 12.30 8.55 7.59
CA THR A 149 11.75 7.87 8.76
C THR A 149 12.22 8.45 10.09
N ASP A 150 12.93 9.58 10.07
CA ASP A 150 13.37 10.27 11.28
C ASP A 150 13.05 11.77 11.20
N HIS A 151 13.52 12.54 12.19
CA HIS A 151 13.23 13.97 12.31
C HIS A 151 13.66 14.82 11.11
N ARG A 152 14.58 14.33 10.29
CA ARG A 152 15.07 15.05 9.08
C ARG A 152 13.99 15.14 8.00
N ARG A 153 13.12 14.13 7.88
CA ARG A 153 12.05 14.07 6.88
C ARG A 153 12.51 14.53 5.49
N SER A 154 13.66 14.03 5.05
CA SER A 154 14.30 14.50 3.81
C SER A 154 14.66 13.34 2.90
N LEU A 155 14.63 13.60 1.59
CA LEU A 155 15.07 12.71 0.54
C LEU A 155 16.24 13.32 -0.20
N THR A 156 17.40 12.64 -0.19
CA THR A 156 18.56 13.06 -0.98
C THR A 156 18.50 12.45 -2.37
N ILE A 157 18.69 13.29 -3.38
CA ILE A 157 18.74 12.90 -4.80
C ILE A 157 20.18 13.11 -5.27
N ASP A 158 21.02 12.10 -5.06
CA ASP A 158 22.46 12.17 -5.36
C ASP A 158 22.74 12.61 -6.80
N LYS A 159 21.96 12.11 -7.76
CA LYS A 159 22.13 12.45 -9.19
C LYS A 159 21.85 13.93 -9.51
N LEU A 160 21.08 14.60 -8.68
CA LEU A 160 20.82 16.04 -8.80
C LEU A 160 21.67 16.87 -7.83
N GLY A 161 22.40 16.23 -6.90
CA GLY A 161 23.13 16.92 -5.84
C GLY A 161 22.21 17.73 -4.93
N SER A 162 20.96 17.32 -4.74
CA SER A 162 19.95 18.05 -4.00
C SER A 162 19.29 17.20 -2.91
N THR A 163 18.80 17.86 -1.87
CA THR A 163 17.99 17.24 -0.81
C THR A 163 16.65 17.94 -0.77
N ILE A 164 15.57 17.16 -0.74
CA ILE A 164 14.18 17.63 -0.69
C ILE A 164 13.63 17.33 0.69
N GLU A 165 13.05 18.33 1.35
CA GLU A 165 12.25 18.12 2.55
C GLU A 165 10.87 17.59 2.16
N ALA A 166 10.35 16.65 2.97
CA ALA A 166 9.02 16.10 2.73
C ALA A 166 7.95 17.15 3.00
N ALA A 167 7.09 17.36 2.01
CA ALA A 167 5.96 18.26 2.13
C ALA A 167 5.00 17.84 3.25
N ASP A 168 4.19 18.78 3.70
CA ASP A 168 3.13 18.50 4.68
C ASP A 168 2.18 17.43 4.11
N GLY A 169 1.69 16.54 4.98
CA GLY A 169 0.87 15.41 4.57
C GLY A 169 1.65 14.17 4.11
N PHE A 170 2.96 14.26 3.82
CA PHE A 170 3.74 13.08 3.44
C PHE A 170 3.79 12.06 4.57
N LEU A 171 3.43 10.82 4.22
CA LEU A 171 3.55 9.65 5.09
C LEU A 171 4.19 8.48 4.32
N LEU A 172 5.22 7.88 4.92
CA LEU A 172 5.77 6.63 4.41
C LEU A 172 5.08 5.45 5.09
N VAL A 173 4.52 4.56 4.28
CA VAL A 173 3.93 3.29 4.71
C VAL A 173 4.70 2.16 4.02
N VAL A 174 5.12 1.17 4.76
CA VAL A 174 5.78 -0.01 4.20
C VAL A 174 5.07 -1.28 4.66
N SER A 175 5.12 -2.33 3.85
CA SER A 175 4.59 -3.63 4.27
C SER A 175 5.65 -4.73 4.15
N TYR A 176 5.48 -5.78 4.92
CA TYR A 176 6.19 -7.03 4.72
C TYR A 176 5.43 -8.22 5.30
N ASN A 177 5.76 -9.40 4.78
CA ASN A 177 5.23 -10.67 5.24
C ASN A 177 6.32 -11.48 5.96
N PRO A 178 6.25 -11.66 7.28
CA PRO A 178 7.28 -12.37 8.04
C PRO A 178 7.30 -13.89 7.82
N GLY A 179 6.26 -14.46 7.19
CA GLY A 179 6.05 -15.91 7.12
C GLY A 179 6.69 -16.63 5.93
N TYR A 180 7.07 -15.91 4.88
CA TYR A 180 7.56 -16.49 3.61
C TYR A 180 9.06 -16.32 3.39
N GLN A 181 9.80 -15.78 4.37
CA GLN A 181 11.15 -15.34 4.12
C GLN A 181 12.17 -16.16 4.89
N ASN A 182 13.26 -16.51 4.18
CA ASN A 182 14.50 -16.92 4.82
C ASN A 182 14.91 -15.83 5.84
N ALA A 183 15.40 -16.23 7.02
CA ALA A 183 15.87 -15.33 8.08
C ALA A 183 16.87 -14.24 7.60
N LEU A 184 17.38 -14.35 6.38
CA LEU A 184 18.29 -13.41 5.72
C LEU A 184 17.60 -12.19 5.08
N LYS A 185 16.27 -12.24 4.86
CA LYS A 185 15.49 -11.16 4.22
C LYS A 185 14.62 -10.37 5.22
N ASP A 186 14.84 -10.45 6.50
CA ASP A 186 14.10 -9.64 7.48
C ASP A 186 14.64 -8.20 7.55
N LEU A 187 13.74 -7.26 7.85
CA LEU A 187 14.13 -5.86 8.10
C LEU A 187 15.05 -5.79 9.30
N LYS A 188 16.18 -5.08 9.16
CA LYS A 188 17.09 -4.85 10.26
C LYS A 188 16.35 -4.24 11.46
N HIS A 189 16.72 -4.64 12.66
CA HIS A 189 16.13 -4.13 13.91
C HIS A 189 16.15 -2.59 13.96
N SER A 190 17.26 -1.97 13.55
CA SER A 190 17.39 -0.50 13.49
C SER A 190 16.41 0.17 12.52
N THR A 191 16.00 -0.52 11.46
CA THR A 191 14.99 -0.04 10.52
C THR A 191 13.60 -0.17 11.13
N ARG A 192 13.28 -1.32 11.72
CA ARG A 192 11.96 -1.57 12.36
C ARG A 192 11.65 -0.59 13.47
N GLN A 193 12.63 -0.22 14.28
CA GLN A 193 12.46 0.74 15.39
C GLN A 193 12.08 2.16 14.98
N ARG A 194 12.05 2.45 13.67
CA ARG A 194 11.68 3.77 13.14
C ARG A 194 10.19 3.88 12.79
N PHE A 195 9.45 2.77 12.88
CA PHE A 195 8.07 2.65 12.42
C PHE A 195 7.12 2.31 13.57
N VAL A 196 5.92 2.83 13.49
CA VAL A 196 4.78 2.25 14.22
C VAL A 196 4.35 1.01 13.46
N ALA A 197 4.35 -0.14 14.14
CA ALA A 197 3.98 -1.42 13.53
C ALA A 197 2.49 -1.72 13.77
N LEU A 198 1.77 -2.03 12.69
CA LEU A 198 0.42 -2.58 12.70
C LEU A 198 0.49 -4.03 12.26
N GLU A 199 -0.02 -4.93 13.07
CA GLU A 199 -0.07 -6.36 12.75
C GLU A 199 -1.42 -6.69 12.09
N PHE A 200 -1.33 -7.32 10.92
CA PHE A 200 -2.48 -7.81 10.16
C PHE A 200 -2.51 -9.34 10.23
N ASP A 201 -3.68 -9.85 10.51
CA ASP A 201 -3.99 -11.28 10.41
C ASP A 201 -5.26 -11.47 9.60
N PHE A 202 -5.61 -12.72 9.36
CA PHE A 202 -6.88 -13.03 8.69
C PHE A 202 -8.05 -12.60 9.58
N PRO A 203 -9.11 -12.01 8.98
CA PRO A 203 -10.29 -11.62 9.74
C PRO A 203 -10.97 -12.83 10.41
N GLU A 204 -11.71 -12.58 11.47
CA GLU A 204 -12.61 -13.58 12.07
C GLU A 204 -13.65 -14.05 11.04
N GLU A 205 -14.15 -15.29 11.18
CA GLU A 205 -15.03 -15.97 10.22
C GLU A 205 -16.20 -15.10 9.74
N GLU A 206 -16.89 -14.40 10.66
CA GLU A 206 -18.03 -13.54 10.33
C GLU A 206 -17.61 -12.32 9.47
N ARG A 207 -16.52 -11.66 9.85
CA ARG A 207 -15.99 -10.49 9.10
C ARG A 207 -15.45 -10.92 7.74
N GLU A 208 -14.76 -12.06 7.69
CA GLU A 208 -14.25 -12.59 6.44
C GLU A 208 -15.40 -12.96 5.48
N ALA A 209 -16.49 -13.55 5.99
CA ALA A 209 -17.68 -13.80 5.19
C ALA A 209 -18.29 -12.50 4.63
N GLN A 210 -18.37 -11.43 5.42
CA GLN A 210 -18.83 -10.13 4.94
C GLN A 210 -17.95 -9.59 3.81
N ILE A 211 -16.63 -9.68 3.96
CA ILE A 211 -15.68 -9.26 2.93
C ILE A 211 -15.84 -10.08 1.66
N ILE A 212 -15.95 -11.41 1.78
CA ILE A 212 -16.13 -12.31 0.65
C ILE A 212 -17.44 -11.99 -0.07
N ALA A 213 -18.57 -11.86 0.66
CA ALA A 213 -19.87 -11.55 0.07
C ALA A 213 -19.85 -10.22 -0.71
N HIS A 214 -19.29 -9.16 -0.09
CA HIS A 214 -19.20 -7.86 -0.72
C HIS A 214 -18.30 -7.86 -1.97
N GLU A 215 -17.08 -8.38 -1.86
CA GLU A 215 -16.07 -8.31 -2.93
C GLU A 215 -16.33 -9.30 -4.08
N SER A 216 -16.94 -10.45 -3.79
CA SER A 216 -17.28 -11.43 -4.82
C SER A 216 -18.69 -11.24 -5.39
N GLY A 217 -19.59 -10.68 -4.59
CA GLY A 217 -21.02 -10.58 -4.88
C GLY A 217 -21.73 -11.92 -4.88
N CYS A 218 -21.18 -12.96 -4.23
CA CYS A 218 -21.88 -14.23 -3.99
C CYS A 218 -22.88 -14.07 -2.83
N ASP A 219 -23.77 -15.04 -2.67
CA ASP A 219 -24.74 -15.04 -1.56
C ASP A 219 -24.04 -15.30 -0.21
N SER A 220 -24.71 -14.91 0.89
CA SER A 220 -24.17 -15.01 2.25
C SER A 220 -23.84 -16.45 2.66
N ASP A 221 -24.67 -17.46 2.27
CA ASP A 221 -24.41 -18.86 2.60
C ASP A 221 -23.10 -19.35 1.97
N THR A 222 -22.89 -18.98 0.70
CA THR A 222 -21.63 -19.29 -0.02
C THR A 222 -20.45 -18.60 0.63
N ALA A 223 -20.57 -17.32 1.01
CA ALA A 223 -19.50 -16.57 1.66
C ALA A 223 -19.12 -17.17 3.03
N GLU A 224 -20.10 -17.51 3.87
CA GLU A 224 -19.88 -18.17 5.17
C GLU A 224 -19.19 -19.53 5.02
N ARG A 225 -19.61 -20.33 4.04
CA ARG A 225 -18.98 -21.62 3.75
C ARG A 225 -17.54 -21.48 3.30
N LEU A 226 -17.24 -20.46 2.48
CA LEU A 226 -15.88 -20.15 2.03
C LEU A 226 -15.02 -19.65 3.20
N ALA A 227 -15.52 -18.75 4.06
CA ALA A 227 -14.79 -18.28 5.24
C ALA A 227 -14.46 -19.45 6.19
N ARG A 228 -15.44 -20.29 6.48
CA ARG A 228 -15.25 -21.50 7.29
C ARG A 228 -14.25 -22.48 6.68
N LEU A 229 -14.26 -22.65 5.35
CA LEU A 229 -13.28 -23.47 4.64
C LEU A 229 -11.87 -22.86 4.79
N GLY A 230 -11.74 -21.53 4.59
CA GLY A 230 -10.50 -20.80 4.76
C GLY A 230 -9.89 -21.00 6.15
N LEU A 231 -10.70 -20.84 7.19
CA LEU A 231 -10.29 -21.07 8.58
C LEU A 231 -9.78 -22.50 8.79
N LYS A 232 -10.52 -23.51 8.28
CA LYS A 232 -10.09 -24.92 8.38
C LYS A 232 -8.75 -25.18 7.68
N ILE A 233 -8.57 -24.62 6.47
CA ILE A 233 -7.31 -24.78 5.71
C ILE A 233 -6.14 -24.13 6.47
N ARG A 234 -6.34 -22.95 7.05
CA ARG A 234 -5.31 -22.26 7.85
C ARG A 234 -4.92 -23.05 9.10
N ASN A 235 -5.88 -23.65 9.80
CA ASN A 235 -5.61 -24.51 10.95
C ASN A 235 -4.82 -25.79 10.57
N LEU A 236 -4.96 -26.27 9.32
CA LEU A 236 -4.17 -27.41 8.83
C LEU A 236 -2.71 -27.05 8.50
N ARG A 237 -2.37 -25.75 8.43
CA ARG A 237 -0.99 -25.30 8.26
C ARG A 237 -0.07 -25.80 9.39
N GLU A 238 -0.57 -25.86 10.61
CA GLU A 238 0.14 -26.44 11.75
C GLU A 238 0.43 -27.94 11.57
N HIS A 239 -0.21 -28.58 10.59
CA HIS A 239 -0.10 -30.00 10.26
C HIS A 239 0.62 -30.27 8.92
N GLY A 240 1.37 -29.30 8.39
CA GLY A 240 2.29 -29.51 7.25
C GLY A 240 1.83 -28.97 5.89
N LEU A 241 0.74 -28.22 5.82
CA LEU A 241 0.43 -27.45 4.62
C LEU A 241 1.32 -26.21 4.55
N GLU A 242 2.05 -26.02 3.45
CA GLU A 242 2.99 -24.90 3.28
C GLU A 242 2.28 -23.55 3.24
N GLU A 243 1.08 -23.47 2.67
CA GLU A 243 0.31 -22.21 2.54
C GLU A 243 -1.14 -22.38 2.99
N GLY A 244 -1.65 -21.38 3.73
CA GLY A 244 -3.06 -21.26 4.07
C GLY A 244 -3.86 -20.52 2.99
N ALA A 245 -5.17 -20.74 2.94
CA ALA A 245 -6.04 -19.98 2.04
C ALA A 245 -6.11 -18.51 2.46
N SER A 246 -5.70 -17.59 1.58
CA SER A 246 -5.83 -16.16 1.80
C SER A 246 -7.27 -15.70 1.52
N THR A 247 -7.70 -14.60 2.16
CA THR A 247 -9.02 -14.00 1.89
C THR A 247 -9.19 -13.65 0.39
N ARG A 248 -8.11 -13.24 -0.28
CA ARG A 248 -8.09 -13.00 -1.74
C ARG A 248 -8.48 -14.24 -2.53
N MET A 249 -7.95 -15.41 -2.18
CA MET A 249 -8.32 -16.67 -2.83
C MET A 249 -9.79 -17.03 -2.62
N LEU A 250 -10.30 -16.79 -1.40
CA LEU A 250 -11.72 -17.03 -1.09
C LEU A 250 -12.65 -16.10 -1.88
N ILE A 251 -12.27 -14.83 -2.05
CA ILE A 251 -13.00 -13.89 -2.93
C ILE A 251 -13.02 -14.38 -4.37
N TYR A 252 -11.89 -14.87 -4.90
CA TYR A 252 -11.84 -15.41 -6.27
C TYR A 252 -12.72 -16.65 -6.40
N ALA A 253 -12.69 -17.55 -5.42
CA ALA A 253 -13.58 -18.71 -5.37
C ALA A 253 -15.06 -18.28 -5.37
N GLY A 254 -15.43 -17.29 -4.55
CA GLY A 254 -16.78 -16.73 -4.52
C GLY A 254 -17.23 -16.15 -5.86
N ARG A 255 -16.37 -15.42 -6.57
CA ARG A 255 -16.64 -14.90 -7.93
C ARG A 255 -16.90 -16.03 -8.92
N LEU A 256 -16.06 -17.07 -8.92
CA LEU A 256 -16.23 -18.22 -9.81
C LEU A 256 -17.51 -19.00 -9.52
N ILE A 257 -17.85 -19.20 -8.26
CA ILE A 257 -19.10 -19.86 -7.84
C ILE A 257 -20.31 -19.06 -8.33
N LYS A 258 -20.29 -17.72 -8.16
CA LYS A 258 -21.34 -16.83 -8.64
C LYS A 258 -21.55 -16.95 -10.16
N GLU A 259 -20.49 -17.14 -10.94
CA GLU A 259 -20.54 -17.39 -12.39
C GLU A 259 -20.96 -18.83 -12.75
N GLY A 260 -21.30 -19.66 -11.77
CA GLY A 260 -21.80 -21.03 -11.99
C GLY A 260 -20.73 -22.11 -12.07
N VAL A 261 -19.48 -21.82 -11.71
CA VAL A 261 -18.43 -22.84 -11.61
C VAL A 261 -18.74 -23.78 -10.46
N SER A 262 -18.80 -25.10 -10.75
CA SER A 262 -19.11 -26.11 -9.74
C SER A 262 -18.07 -26.14 -8.61
N GLN A 263 -18.54 -26.19 -7.36
CA GLN A 263 -17.71 -26.33 -6.14
C GLN A 263 -16.92 -27.66 -6.06
N ARG A 264 -17.12 -28.60 -6.99
CA ARG A 264 -16.47 -29.91 -7.04
C ARG A 264 -15.22 -29.97 -7.92
N ARG A 265 -14.74 -28.85 -8.38
CA ARG A 265 -13.52 -28.82 -9.22
C ARG A 265 -12.33 -28.24 -8.47
#